data_dce1e7733c5f94d43e73c56d995dec36
#
_entry.id   dce1e7733c5f94d43e73c56d995dec36
#
_cell.length_a   1.000
_cell.length_b   1.000
_cell.length_c   1.000
_cell.angle_alpha   90.00
_cell.angle_beta   90.00
_cell.angle_gamma   90.00
#
_symmetry.space_group_name_H-M   'P 1'
#
loop_
_entity.id
_entity.type
_entity.pdbx_description
1 polymer ?
#
loop_
_entity_poly.entity_id
_entity_poly.type
_entity_poly.pdbx_seq_one_letter_code
_entity_poly.pdbx_strand_id
1 'polypeptide(L)'
;MKTISAGELTVLLNEETLSVTVRCKQAKWSTLDGFIPVLQCKEGTFPFTSAASVSHELFKTGVGTGIRSTFSGFCGTPYTFETLIWIEQTTEDVRFEWLPVTEDGLCVEKVFWPGEFSFETPSKNWYTVLTTGQGLLVPNTWETPLSPLPFNGFFETSGGYMPWFGQVKDRDGYIAICETPWNAGYTADHPANGPYTHVSVYYEPSLGKMDYRRVLRYTFLSDCDYNDLCKVYRRYVREKGHLRTLAEKAAQNPSVNDLIGCKFMHTGIKTVVQPESDFYDPANPDKNNHLTPFSVRTEQIRQIHDLGVDKLYLHLDGWAQPGYDNQHPDYSPACKEAGGWEGMKELAD
;
A
#
# COMPACT_ATOMS: atom_id res chain seq x y z
N MET A 1 8.21 -16.07 26.90
CA MET A 1 7.29 -14.92 26.73
C MET A 1 7.97 -13.66 27.21
N LYS A 2 8.16 -12.67 26.34
CA LYS A 2 8.65 -11.32 26.70
C LYS A 2 7.47 -10.35 26.73
N THR A 3 7.49 -9.42 27.68
CA THR A 3 6.43 -8.44 27.86
C THR A 3 7.00 -7.05 28.06
N ILE A 4 6.44 -6.07 27.38
CA ILE A 4 6.74 -4.65 27.56
C ILE A 4 5.43 -3.88 27.72
N SER A 5 5.46 -2.77 28.49
CA SER A 5 4.30 -1.91 28.69
C SER A 5 4.69 -0.45 28.76
N ALA A 6 3.88 0.42 28.22
CA ALA A 6 3.95 1.86 28.37
C ALA A 6 2.55 2.46 28.17
N GLY A 7 2.14 3.39 29.06
CA GLY A 7 0.80 3.94 29.06
C GLY A 7 -0.28 2.86 29.14
N GLU A 8 -1.22 2.89 28.21
CA GLU A 8 -2.31 1.91 28.12
C GLU A 8 -1.95 0.69 27.24
N LEU A 9 -0.72 0.65 26.71
CA LEU A 9 -0.26 -0.42 25.82
C LEU A 9 0.53 -1.49 26.57
N THR A 10 0.26 -2.75 26.22
CA THR A 10 1.07 -3.90 26.58
C THR A 10 1.31 -4.75 25.35
N VAL A 11 2.56 -5.07 25.07
CA VAL A 11 2.98 -5.94 23.98
C VAL A 11 3.60 -7.20 24.55
N LEU A 12 3.14 -8.35 24.10
CA LEU A 12 3.65 -9.67 24.47
C LEU A 12 4.21 -10.35 23.22
N LEU A 13 5.42 -10.86 23.32
CA LEU A 13 6.06 -11.71 22.30
C LEU A 13 6.17 -13.13 22.84
N ASN A 14 5.63 -14.09 22.10
CA ASN A 14 5.92 -15.50 22.31
C ASN A 14 7.29 -15.81 21.67
N GLU A 15 8.25 -16.25 22.50
CA GLU A 15 9.64 -16.51 22.05
C GLU A 15 9.77 -17.76 21.19
N GLU A 16 8.82 -18.69 21.26
CA GLU A 16 8.84 -19.94 20.49
C GLU A 16 8.16 -19.80 19.13
N THR A 17 6.97 -19.17 19.11
CA THR A 17 6.16 -19.02 17.89
C THR A 17 6.36 -17.70 17.19
N LEU A 18 7.00 -16.72 17.84
CA LEU A 18 7.17 -15.34 17.42
C LEU A 18 5.84 -14.58 17.24
N SER A 19 4.75 -15.14 17.72
CA SER A 19 3.45 -14.45 17.71
C SER A 19 3.45 -13.27 18.67
N VAL A 20 2.80 -12.19 18.26
CA VAL A 20 2.71 -10.94 19.01
C VAL A 20 1.26 -10.69 19.43
N THR A 21 1.08 -10.29 20.68
CA THR A 21 -0.21 -9.77 21.16
C THR A 21 -0.03 -8.35 21.64
N VAL A 22 -0.84 -7.43 21.12
CA VAL A 22 -0.93 -6.05 21.60
C VAL A 22 -2.27 -5.89 22.33
N ARG A 23 -2.21 -5.35 23.53
CA ARG A 23 -3.39 -4.94 24.31
C ARG A 23 -3.39 -3.44 24.45
N CYS A 24 -4.53 -2.83 24.13
CA CYS A 24 -4.79 -1.42 24.31
C CYS A 24 -6.16 -1.28 25.00
N LYS A 25 -6.20 -0.81 26.24
CA LYS A 25 -7.40 -0.81 27.06
C LYS A 25 -8.06 -2.20 27.11
N GLN A 26 -9.27 -2.32 26.58
CA GLN A 26 -10.02 -3.58 26.53
C GLN A 26 -9.74 -4.38 25.24
N ALA A 27 -9.19 -3.72 24.22
CA ALA A 27 -8.93 -4.33 22.94
C ALA A 27 -7.69 -5.22 22.97
N LYS A 28 -7.80 -6.39 22.30
CA LYS A 28 -6.71 -7.32 22.10
C LYS A 28 -6.52 -7.58 20.61
N TRP A 29 -5.30 -7.42 20.14
CA TRP A 29 -4.86 -7.72 18.78
C TRP A 29 -3.77 -8.78 18.84
N SER A 30 -4.00 -9.93 18.29
CA SER A 30 -3.03 -11.05 18.29
C SER A 30 -2.71 -11.47 16.88
N THR A 31 -1.45 -11.81 16.62
CA THR A 31 -1.07 -12.45 15.37
C THR A 31 -2.00 -13.63 15.08
N LEU A 32 -2.39 -13.81 13.84
CA LEU A 32 -3.22 -14.92 13.37
C LEU A 32 -2.57 -16.25 13.75
N ASP A 33 -3.37 -17.17 14.28
CA ASP A 33 -2.90 -18.49 14.64
C ASP A 33 -2.38 -19.24 13.40
N GLY A 34 -1.17 -19.82 13.54
CA GLY A 34 -0.50 -20.49 12.43
C GLY A 34 0.34 -19.59 11.53
N PHE A 35 0.30 -18.27 11.69
CA PHE A 35 1.23 -17.40 10.98
C PHE A 35 2.66 -17.65 11.44
N ILE A 36 3.56 -17.85 10.49
CA ILE A 36 4.99 -18.06 10.73
C ILE A 36 5.76 -17.01 9.92
N PRO A 37 6.54 -16.12 10.58
CA PRO A 37 7.39 -15.20 9.87
C PRO A 37 8.49 -15.94 9.10
N VAL A 38 8.70 -15.55 7.84
CA VAL A 38 9.63 -16.26 6.95
C VAL A 38 10.51 -15.30 6.14
N LEU A 39 11.72 -15.78 5.83
CA LEU A 39 12.54 -15.31 4.73
C LEU A 39 12.24 -16.17 3.51
N GLN A 40 11.72 -15.59 2.45
CA GLN A 40 11.68 -16.21 1.14
C GLN A 40 12.96 -15.85 0.41
N CYS A 41 13.75 -16.85 0.04
CA CYS A 41 15.03 -16.69 -0.63
C CYS A 41 15.06 -17.52 -1.92
N LYS A 42 16.00 -17.27 -2.80
CA LYS A 42 16.23 -18.13 -3.97
C LYS A 42 16.55 -19.57 -3.57
N GLU A 43 17.22 -19.74 -2.44
CA GLU A 43 17.63 -21.04 -1.89
C GLU A 43 16.47 -21.79 -1.22
N GLY A 44 15.34 -21.12 -0.94
CA GLY A 44 14.15 -21.70 -0.28
C GLY A 44 13.49 -20.75 0.69
N THR A 45 12.47 -21.24 1.39
CA THR A 45 11.74 -20.48 2.41
C THR A 45 12.17 -20.92 3.81
N PHE A 46 12.63 -19.97 4.61
CA PHE A 46 13.18 -20.22 5.94
C PHE A 46 12.31 -19.51 7.00
N PRO A 47 11.60 -20.26 7.86
CA PRO A 47 11.00 -19.69 9.07
C PRO A 47 12.07 -18.99 9.92
N PHE A 48 11.73 -17.86 10.55
CA PHE A 48 12.69 -17.16 11.44
C PHE A 48 13.18 -18.08 12.57
N THR A 49 12.32 -18.99 13.04
CA THR A 49 12.67 -20.00 14.05
C THR A 49 13.64 -21.08 13.57
N SER A 50 13.94 -21.17 12.26
CA SER A 50 14.94 -22.08 11.71
C SER A 50 16.37 -21.56 11.79
N ALA A 51 16.57 -20.34 12.31
CA ALA A 51 17.90 -19.79 12.57
C ALA A 51 18.67 -20.68 13.54
N ALA A 52 19.97 -20.89 13.31
CA ALA A 52 20.82 -21.69 14.20
C ALA A 52 20.96 -21.07 15.60
N SER A 53 20.81 -19.75 15.70
CA SER A 53 20.79 -19.02 16.98
C SER A 53 19.66 -17.99 16.97
N VAL A 54 18.85 -18.02 18.02
CA VAL A 54 17.78 -17.05 18.28
C VAL A 54 17.93 -16.53 19.70
N SER A 55 17.91 -15.20 19.85
CA SER A 55 17.90 -14.57 21.18
C SER A 55 16.87 -13.47 21.26
N HIS A 56 16.34 -13.24 22.45
CA HIS A 56 15.35 -12.19 22.73
C HIS A 56 15.77 -11.40 23.97
N GLU A 57 15.92 -10.10 23.82
CA GLU A 57 16.36 -9.21 24.88
C GLU A 57 15.39 -8.05 25.07
N LEU A 58 15.18 -7.66 26.32
CA LEU A 58 14.50 -6.41 26.64
C LEU A 58 15.46 -5.24 26.56
N PHE A 59 15.01 -4.14 25.99
CA PHE A 59 15.79 -2.89 25.98
C PHE A 59 14.94 -1.69 26.40
N LYS A 60 15.62 -0.65 26.87
CA LYS A 60 15.03 0.66 27.16
C LYS A 60 15.88 1.75 26.54
N THR A 61 15.20 2.77 26.04
CA THR A 61 15.82 4.00 25.53
C THR A 61 15.23 5.21 26.25
N GLY A 62 15.71 6.39 25.97
CA GLY A 62 15.12 7.63 26.51
C GLY A 62 13.71 7.92 26.00
N VAL A 63 13.23 7.21 24.98
CA VAL A 63 11.92 7.44 24.32
C VAL A 63 11.00 6.21 24.33
N GLY A 64 11.49 5.05 24.78
CA GLY A 64 10.64 3.85 24.77
C GLY A 64 11.25 2.61 25.37
N THR A 65 10.47 1.55 25.38
CA THR A 65 10.84 0.21 25.83
C THR A 65 10.51 -0.81 24.76
N GLY A 66 11.34 -1.85 24.60
CA GLY A 66 11.20 -2.79 23.52
C GLY A 66 11.78 -4.17 23.76
N ILE A 67 11.55 -5.04 22.79
CA ILE A 67 12.08 -6.38 22.65
C ILE A 67 12.94 -6.40 21.40
N ARG A 68 14.22 -6.75 21.52
CA ARG A 68 15.11 -7.04 20.40
C ARG A 68 15.19 -8.54 20.23
N SER A 69 15.00 -9.02 19.03
CA SER A 69 15.22 -10.43 18.69
C SER A 69 16.28 -10.53 17.61
N THR A 70 17.30 -11.34 17.83
CA THR A 70 18.39 -11.57 16.86
C THR A 70 18.29 -12.99 16.33
N PHE A 71 18.33 -13.11 15.01
CA PHE A 71 18.25 -14.38 14.27
C PHE A 71 19.51 -14.53 13.43
N SER A 72 20.26 -15.61 13.64
CA SER A 72 21.55 -15.82 13.01
C SER A 72 21.74 -17.25 12.54
N GLY A 73 22.38 -17.42 11.37
CA GLY A 73 22.77 -18.71 10.86
C GLY A 73 21.62 -19.49 10.21
N PHE A 74 21.24 -19.11 9.00
CA PHE A 74 20.25 -19.82 8.21
C PHE A 74 20.94 -20.74 7.21
N CYS A 75 20.51 -22.01 7.16
CA CYS A 75 21.04 -22.98 6.19
C CYS A 75 22.58 -23.06 6.16
N GLY A 76 23.24 -22.89 7.33
CA GLY A 76 24.70 -22.92 7.43
C GLY A 76 25.43 -21.66 6.95
N THR A 77 24.70 -20.60 6.60
CA THR A 77 25.27 -19.31 6.20
C THR A 77 25.37 -18.35 7.40
N PRO A 78 26.18 -17.29 7.36
CA PRO A 78 26.25 -16.30 8.42
C PRO A 78 25.11 -15.26 8.37
N TYR A 79 24.09 -15.45 7.54
CA TYR A 79 22.97 -14.51 7.41
C TYR A 79 22.37 -14.18 8.78
N THR A 80 22.29 -12.89 9.10
CA THR A 80 21.85 -12.40 10.42
C THR A 80 21.01 -11.15 10.24
N PHE A 81 19.91 -11.10 10.96
CA PHE A 81 19.06 -9.91 11.06
C PHE A 81 18.51 -9.76 12.49
N GLU A 82 18.01 -8.58 12.77
CA GLU A 82 17.30 -8.28 14.01
C GLU A 82 15.87 -7.84 13.74
N THR A 83 14.98 -8.11 14.69
CA THR A 83 13.67 -7.46 14.77
C THR A 83 13.56 -6.70 16.08
N LEU A 84 12.99 -5.49 16.02
CA LEU A 84 12.65 -4.71 17.19
C LEU A 84 11.13 -4.54 17.25
N ILE A 85 10.55 -4.84 18.41
CA ILE A 85 9.16 -4.52 18.72
C ILE A 85 9.20 -3.63 19.94
N TRP A 86 8.79 -2.36 19.81
CA TRP A 86 8.92 -1.44 20.90
C TRP A 86 7.80 -0.40 20.95
N ILE A 87 7.52 0.11 22.15
CA ILE A 87 6.53 1.14 22.41
C ILE A 87 7.23 2.48 22.57
N GLU A 88 6.87 3.44 21.73
CA GLU A 88 7.28 4.83 21.88
C GLU A 88 6.41 5.50 22.94
N GLN A 89 7.01 5.94 24.06
CA GLN A 89 6.27 6.42 25.22
C GLN A 89 5.53 7.75 24.99
N THR A 90 6.04 8.59 24.09
CA THR A 90 5.46 9.92 23.84
C THR A 90 4.23 9.89 22.96
N THR A 91 4.15 8.93 22.04
CA THR A 91 3.06 8.80 21.06
C THR A 91 2.15 7.62 21.35
N GLU A 92 2.58 6.70 22.23
CA GLU A 92 1.93 5.41 22.49
C GLU A 92 1.77 4.58 21.21
N ASP A 93 2.74 4.63 20.31
CA ASP A 93 2.79 3.80 19.11
C ASP A 93 3.62 2.55 19.34
N VAL A 94 3.23 1.45 18.72
CA VAL A 94 4.03 0.22 18.66
C VAL A 94 4.77 0.19 17.32
N ARG A 95 6.10 0.12 17.37
CA ARG A 95 6.93 0.03 16.18
C ARG A 95 7.44 -1.38 16.00
N PHE A 96 7.33 -1.87 14.78
CA PHE A 96 7.92 -3.11 14.32
C PHE A 96 9.02 -2.75 13.33
N GLU A 97 10.25 -3.15 13.64
CA GLU A 97 11.41 -2.82 12.83
C GLU A 97 12.18 -4.08 12.48
N TRP A 98 12.51 -4.23 11.21
CA TRP A 98 13.38 -5.30 10.71
C TRP A 98 14.70 -4.68 10.25
N LEU A 99 15.84 -5.23 10.70
CA LEU A 99 17.17 -4.69 10.47
C LEU A 99 18.09 -5.76 9.91
N PRO A 100 18.67 -5.58 8.71
CA PRO A 100 19.75 -6.44 8.24
C PRO A 100 21.01 -6.20 9.07
N VAL A 101 21.74 -7.26 9.40
CA VAL A 101 23.01 -7.22 10.13
C VAL A 101 24.13 -7.79 9.29
N THR A 102 23.95 -9.00 8.76
CA THR A 102 24.85 -9.65 7.83
C THR A 102 24.02 -10.31 6.73
N GLU A 103 24.27 -9.94 5.49
CA GLU A 103 23.47 -10.40 4.35
C GLU A 103 24.20 -11.44 3.49
N ASP A 104 25.28 -12.02 3.99
CA ASP A 104 26.07 -12.98 3.24
C ASP A 104 25.47 -14.39 3.25
N GLY A 105 25.46 -15.02 2.10
CA GLY A 105 25.13 -16.44 1.95
C GLY A 105 23.66 -16.77 1.67
N LEU A 106 22.74 -15.80 1.69
CA LEU A 106 21.38 -15.97 1.21
C LEU A 106 20.98 -14.85 0.24
N CYS A 107 20.20 -15.21 -0.76
CA CYS A 107 19.60 -14.25 -1.68
C CYS A 107 18.13 -14.07 -1.30
N VAL A 108 17.87 -13.13 -0.40
CA VAL A 108 16.49 -12.85 0.06
C VAL A 108 15.69 -12.20 -1.06
N GLU A 109 14.50 -12.70 -1.30
CA GLU A 109 13.52 -12.15 -2.25
C GLU A 109 12.39 -11.44 -1.52
N LYS A 110 11.93 -11.98 -0.38
CA LYS A 110 10.89 -11.35 0.45
C LYS A 110 11.08 -11.69 1.93
N VAL A 111 10.68 -10.76 2.76
CA VAL A 111 10.55 -10.95 4.21
C VAL A 111 9.10 -10.75 4.59
N PHE A 112 8.43 -11.76 5.15
CA PHE A 112 7.07 -11.68 5.66
C PHE A 112 7.10 -11.50 7.17
N TRP A 113 7.00 -10.24 7.61
CA TRP A 113 6.97 -9.84 9.02
C TRP A 113 6.63 -8.34 9.12
N PRO A 114 5.90 -7.88 10.17
CA PRO A 114 5.13 -8.68 11.12
C PRO A 114 3.93 -9.35 10.47
N GLY A 115 3.38 -10.37 11.14
CA GLY A 115 2.20 -11.07 10.64
C GLY A 115 0.91 -10.28 10.78
N GLU A 116 -0.09 -10.75 10.06
CA GLU A 116 -1.46 -10.27 10.18
C GLU A 116 -2.02 -10.52 11.58
N PHE A 117 -2.91 -9.64 12.01
CA PHE A 117 -3.71 -9.87 13.20
C PHE A 117 -4.95 -10.71 12.88
N SER A 118 -5.33 -11.56 13.83
CA SER A 118 -6.59 -12.30 13.79
C SER A 118 -7.77 -11.35 13.66
N PHE A 119 -8.55 -11.49 12.59
CA PHE A 119 -9.65 -10.58 12.22
C PHE A 119 -10.76 -11.37 11.51
N GLU A 120 -11.35 -12.34 12.23
CA GLU A 120 -12.13 -13.45 11.67
C GLU A 120 -13.61 -13.45 12.13
N THR A 121 -14.13 -12.33 12.62
CA THR A 121 -15.55 -12.23 12.97
C THR A 121 -16.37 -11.78 11.78
N PRO A 122 -17.39 -12.55 11.36
CA PRO A 122 -18.25 -12.20 10.23
C PRO A 122 -19.24 -11.09 10.62
N SER A 123 -18.75 -9.87 10.69
CA SER A 123 -19.52 -8.67 11.05
C SER A 123 -19.25 -7.54 10.06
N LYS A 124 -20.28 -6.79 9.70
CA LYS A 124 -20.13 -5.57 8.91
C LYS A 124 -19.51 -4.42 9.70
N ASN A 125 -19.47 -4.52 11.04
CA ASN A 125 -18.81 -3.57 11.92
C ASN A 125 -17.32 -3.89 12.10
N TRP A 126 -16.87 -5.02 11.58
CA TRP A 126 -15.46 -5.38 11.47
C TRP A 126 -15.05 -5.14 10.01
N TYR A 127 -14.19 -4.16 9.80
CA TYR A 127 -13.80 -3.78 8.45
C TYR A 127 -12.33 -3.41 8.34
N THR A 128 -11.79 -3.59 7.15
CA THR A 128 -10.43 -3.22 6.77
C THR A 128 -10.46 -1.99 5.87
N VAL A 129 -9.53 -1.07 6.07
CA VAL A 129 -9.31 0.09 5.22
C VAL A 129 -7.99 -0.10 4.47
N LEU A 130 -8.07 -0.11 3.15
CA LEU A 130 -6.93 -0.19 2.24
C LEU A 130 -6.82 1.11 1.43
N THR A 131 -5.60 1.52 1.12
CA THR A 131 -5.34 2.76 0.37
C THR A 131 -5.17 2.54 -1.13
N THR A 132 -5.62 1.40 -1.64
CA THR A 132 -5.67 1.10 -3.07
C THR A 132 -6.70 1.97 -3.78
N GLY A 133 -6.40 2.39 -4.99
CA GLY A 133 -7.28 3.29 -5.75
C GLY A 133 -7.61 4.55 -4.96
N GLN A 134 -8.88 4.85 -4.81
CA GLN A 134 -9.36 6.02 -4.04
C GLN A 134 -9.63 5.73 -2.56
N GLY A 135 -9.18 4.58 -2.09
CA GLY A 135 -9.46 4.04 -0.77
C GLY A 135 -10.62 3.04 -0.80
N LEU A 136 -10.43 1.94 -0.12
CA LEU A 136 -11.38 0.83 -0.07
C LEU A 136 -11.68 0.49 1.39
N LEU A 137 -12.97 0.40 1.73
CA LEU A 137 -13.45 -0.09 3.02
C LEU A 137 -14.09 -1.45 2.80
N VAL A 138 -13.52 -2.50 3.41
CA VAL A 138 -13.90 -3.90 3.23
C VAL A 138 -14.47 -4.45 4.54
N PRO A 139 -15.79 -4.51 4.71
CA PRO A 139 -16.39 -5.25 5.82
C PRO A 139 -16.08 -6.74 5.73
N ASN A 140 -15.90 -7.42 6.86
CA ASN A 140 -15.67 -8.87 6.85
C ASN A 140 -16.83 -9.70 6.25
N THR A 141 -17.98 -9.08 6.05
CA THR A 141 -19.15 -9.69 5.39
C THR A 141 -19.32 -9.25 3.94
N TRP A 142 -18.32 -8.61 3.35
CA TRP A 142 -18.44 -8.14 1.97
C TRP A 142 -18.58 -9.31 1.00
N GLU A 143 -19.54 -9.22 0.09
CA GLU A 143 -19.92 -10.30 -0.80
C GLU A 143 -18.92 -10.55 -1.94
N THR A 144 -18.13 -9.53 -2.27
CA THR A 144 -17.15 -9.61 -3.36
C THR A 144 -15.76 -9.93 -2.79
N PRO A 145 -15.05 -10.95 -3.30
CA PRO A 145 -13.68 -11.20 -2.90
C PRO A 145 -12.76 -10.09 -3.39
N LEU A 146 -11.66 -9.85 -2.69
CA LEU A 146 -10.56 -9.07 -3.26
C LEU A 146 -9.90 -9.89 -4.39
N SER A 147 -9.80 -9.33 -5.59
CA SER A 147 -9.27 -10.04 -6.76
C SER A 147 -8.04 -9.32 -7.32
N PRO A 148 -6.94 -10.03 -7.63
CA PRO A 148 -6.72 -11.45 -7.37
C PRO A 148 -6.71 -11.77 -5.88
N LEU A 149 -6.93 -13.02 -5.50
CA LEU A 149 -6.93 -13.42 -4.10
C LEU A 149 -5.69 -14.28 -3.79
N PRO A 150 -4.79 -13.89 -2.86
CA PRO A 150 -4.83 -12.61 -2.13
C PRO A 150 -4.52 -11.40 -3.03
N PHE A 151 -5.08 -10.25 -2.71
CA PHE A 151 -4.71 -8.99 -3.35
C PHE A 151 -3.32 -8.56 -2.91
N ASN A 152 -2.48 -8.15 -3.86
CA ASN A 152 -1.13 -7.67 -3.58
C ASN A 152 -1.02 -6.19 -3.95
N GLY A 153 -0.61 -5.36 -3.00
CA GLY A 153 -0.38 -3.94 -3.20
C GLY A 153 1.03 -3.54 -2.80
N PHE A 154 1.71 -2.76 -3.65
CA PHE A 154 2.91 -2.03 -3.23
C PHE A 154 2.51 -0.67 -2.70
N PHE A 155 3.14 -0.26 -1.58
CA PHE A 155 2.96 1.09 -1.05
C PHE A 155 3.52 2.15 -2.01
N GLU A 156 2.89 3.34 -1.98
CA GLU A 156 3.21 4.47 -2.87
C GLU A 156 3.02 4.17 -4.36
N THR A 157 2.20 3.18 -4.68
CA THR A 157 1.76 2.84 -6.03
C THR A 157 0.23 2.78 -6.10
N SER A 158 -0.33 2.42 -7.27
CA SER A 158 -1.78 2.19 -7.40
C SER A 158 -2.33 1.11 -6.46
N GLY A 159 -1.49 0.18 -6.01
CA GLY A 159 -1.84 -0.83 -5.02
C GLY A 159 -1.99 -0.28 -3.59
N GLY A 160 -1.42 0.91 -3.31
CA GLY A 160 -1.51 1.56 -2.00
C GLY A 160 -0.93 2.97 -2.09
N TYR A 161 -1.70 3.94 -2.60
CA TYR A 161 -1.23 5.32 -2.82
C TYR A 161 -0.66 6.01 -1.59
N MET A 162 -1.15 5.64 -0.42
CA MET A 162 -0.58 6.07 0.86
C MET A 162 -0.07 4.83 1.60
N PRO A 163 1.10 4.89 2.25
CA PRO A 163 1.75 3.72 2.83
C PRO A 163 1.12 3.33 4.18
N TRP A 164 -0.17 3.05 4.20
CA TRP A 164 -0.86 2.60 5.40
C TRP A 164 -2.08 1.75 5.08
N PHE A 165 -2.48 0.95 6.03
CA PHE A 165 -3.77 0.26 6.10
C PHE A 165 -4.26 0.26 7.55
N GLY A 166 -5.49 -0.16 7.78
CA GLY A 166 -6.03 -0.26 9.13
C GLY A 166 -7.21 -1.19 9.22
N GLN A 167 -7.50 -1.63 10.44
CA GLN A 167 -8.64 -2.47 10.74
C GLN A 167 -9.39 -1.91 11.95
N VAL A 168 -10.69 -2.01 11.91
CA VAL A 168 -11.59 -1.62 13.00
C VAL A 168 -12.52 -2.77 13.31
N LYS A 169 -12.57 -3.18 14.59
CA LYS A 169 -13.51 -4.15 15.13
C LYS A 169 -14.44 -3.44 16.13
N ASP A 170 -15.71 -3.35 15.74
CA ASP A 170 -16.72 -2.56 16.41
C ASP A 170 -16.28 -1.07 16.51
N ARG A 171 -15.63 -0.67 17.59
CA ARG A 171 -15.11 0.70 17.80
C ARG A 171 -13.65 0.73 18.22
N ASP A 172 -12.98 -0.41 18.28
CA ASP A 172 -11.55 -0.50 18.51
C ASP A 172 -10.81 -0.72 17.20
N GLY A 173 -9.75 0.03 16.96
CA GLY A 173 -9.03 -0.05 15.69
C GLY A 173 -7.53 0.12 15.83
N TYR A 174 -6.85 -0.13 14.73
CA TYR A 174 -5.47 0.29 14.54
C TYR A 174 -5.25 0.83 13.14
N ILE A 175 -4.25 1.68 13.01
CA ILE A 175 -3.63 2.03 11.74
C ILE A 175 -2.18 1.56 11.74
N ALA A 176 -1.78 0.92 10.65
CA ALA A 176 -0.40 0.50 10.39
C ALA A 176 0.20 1.39 9.29
N ILE A 177 1.17 2.22 9.63
CA ILE A 177 1.86 3.13 8.71
C ILE A 177 3.24 2.55 8.40
N CYS A 178 3.51 2.25 7.13
CA CYS A 178 4.84 1.87 6.68
C CYS A 178 5.70 3.14 6.54
N GLU A 179 6.61 3.38 7.51
CA GLU A 179 7.48 4.57 7.50
C GLU A 179 8.62 4.47 6.47
N THR A 180 8.87 3.25 5.96
CA THR A 180 9.87 2.94 4.93
C THR A 180 9.19 2.20 3.77
N PRO A 181 8.35 2.89 2.98
CA PRO A 181 7.49 2.25 1.99
C PRO A 181 8.23 1.72 0.76
N TRP A 182 9.46 2.15 0.56
CA TRP A 182 10.29 1.70 -0.56
C TRP A 182 10.55 0.19 -0.45
N ASN A 183 10.29 -0.55 -1.50
CA ASN A 183 10.39 -2.00 -1.52
C ASN A 183 9.55 -2.68 -0.42
N ALA A 184 8.40 -2.12 -0.10
CA ALA A 184 7.45 -2.66 0.85
C ALA A 184 6.06 -2.76 0.24
N GLY A 185 5.35 -3.80 0.60
CA GLY A 185 3.98 -4.03 0.16
C GLY A 185 3.16 -4.77 1.19
N TYR A 186 1.93 -5.05 0.83
CA TYR A 186 1.02 -5.83 1.64
C TYR A 186 0.23 -6.82 0.78
N THR A 187 -0.22 -7.88 1.40
CA THR A 187 -1.24 -8.77 0.85
C THR A 187 -2.51 -8.60 1.66
N ALA A 188 -3.66 -8.62 1.00
CA ALA A 188 -4.96 -8.61 1.66
C ALA A 188 -5.77 -9.81 1.16
N ASP A 189 -6.12 -10.70 2.07
CA ASP A 189 -6.90 -11.91 1.80
C ASP A 189 -8.32 -11.72 2.34
N HIS A 190 -9.28 -11.54 1.44
CA HIS A 190 -10.70 -11.44 1.76
C HIS A 190 -11.50 -12.30 0.78
N PRO A 191 -12.01 -13.48 1.20
CA PRO A 191 -12.89 -14.31 0.37
C PRO A 191 -14.29 -13.69 0.27
N ALA A 192 -15.04 -14.07 -0.75
CA ALA A 192 -16.42 -13.65 -0.90
C ALA A 192 -17.25 -13.97 0.36
N ASN A 193 -18.00 -13.01 0.86
CA ASN A 193 -18.80 -13.10 2.09
C ASN A 193 -17.98 -13.30 3.38
N GLY A 194 -16.68 -13.10 3.35
CA GLY A 194 -15.80 -13.26 4.51
C GLY A 194 -15.58 -14.73 4.89
N PRO A 195 -15.31 -15.00 6.18
CA PRO A 195 -15.61 -14.19 7.38
C PRO A 195 -14.49 -13.24 7.81
N TYR A 196 -13.43 -13.10 7.06
CA TYR A 196 -12.24 -12.38 7.47
C TYR A 196 -11.68 -11.43 6.39
N THR A 197 -10.80 -10.55 6.83
CA THR A 197 -9.83 -9.88 5.96
C THR A 197 -8.47 -9.92 6.66
N HIS A 198 -7.54 -10.71 6.16
CA HIS A 198 -6.18 -10.77 6.69
C HIS A 198 -5.27 -9.86 5.89
N VAL A 199 -4.44 -9.07 6.57
CA VAL A 199 -3.50 -8.15 5.93
C VAL A 199 -2.10 -8.42 6.45
N SER A 200 -1.24 -8.94 5.58
CA SER A 200 0.19 -9.19 5.83
C SER A 200 1.06 -8.14 5.15
N VAL A 201 2.13 -7.73 5.80
CA VAL A 201 3.15 -6.87 5.21
C VAL A 201 4.34 -7.71 4.76
N TYR A 202 4.94 -7.33 3.65
CA TYR A 202 6.19 -7.90 3.19
C TYR A 202 7.17 -6.82 2.76
N TYR A 203 8.46 -7.17 2.80
CA TYR A 203 9.55 -6.31 2.34
C TYR A 203 10.37 -7.04 1.29
N GLU A 204 10.81 -6.30 0.29
CA GLU A 204 11.67 -6.78 -0.77
C GLU A 204 13.05 -6.13 -0.70
N PRO A 205 14.10 -6.77 -1.25
CA PRO A 205 15.41 -6.18 -1.34
C PRO A 205 15.44 -5.03 -2.35
N SER A 206 16.32 -4.08 -2.13
CA SER A 206 16.70 -3.06 -3.11
C SER A 206 18.03 -3.47 -3.75
N LEU A 207 18.05 -3.61 -5.09
CA LEU A 207 19.25 -4.04 -5.82
C LEU A 207 19.89 -5.34 -5.27
N GLY A 208 19.05 -6.27 -4.81
CA GLY A 208 19.47 -7.59 -4.33
C GLY A 208 19.88 -7.67 -2.87
N LYS A 209 19.81 -6.56 -2.13
CA LYS A 209 20.08 -6.50 -0.68
C LYS A 209 18.95 -5.82 0.07
N MET A 210 18.77 -6.21 1.32
CA MET A 210 17.81 -5.56 2.20
C MET A 210 18.29 -4.16 2.66
N ASP A 211 19.58 -3.97 2.79
CA ASP A 211 20.36 -2.73 2.98
C ASP A 211 19.96 -1.80 4.13
N TYR A 212 18.65 -1.55 4.34
CA TYR A 212 18.18 -0.56 5.29
C TYR A 212 17.11 -1.11 6.23
N ARG A 213 16.96 -0.42 7.36
CA ARG A 213 15.90 -0.70 8.34
C ARG A 213 14.52 -0.56 7.71
N ARG A 214 13.65 -1.54 7.94
CA ARG A 214 12.22 -1.49 7.61
C ARG A 214 11.43 -1.14 8.87
N VAL A 215 10.49 -0.20 8.76
CA VAL A 215 9.73 0.30 9.91
C VAL A 215 8.24 0.32 9.59
N LEU A 216 7.48 -0.40 10.40
CA LEU A 216 6.02 -0.36 10.41
C LEU A 216 5.56 0.15 11.79
N ARG A 217 4.79 1.23 11.78
CA ARG A 217 4.28 1.90 12.98
C ARG A 217 2.80 1.60 13.14
N TYR A 218 2.40 1.08 14.29
CA TYR A 218 1.02 0.86 14.66
C TYR A 218 0.56 1.88 15.70
N THR A 219 -0.54 2.57 15.42
CA THR A 219 -1.29 3.36 16.41
C THR A 219 -2.59 2.63 16.71
N PHE A 220 -2.79 2.23 17.96
CA PHE A 220 -4.02 1.58 18.43
C PHE A 220 -4.98 2.60 19.00
N LEU A 221 -6.26 2.47 18.66
CA LEU A 221 -7.30 3.44 18.98
C LEU A 221 -8.50 2.73 19.61
N SER A 222 -9.13 3.37 20.57
CA SER A 222 -10.43 2.98 21.10
C SER A 222 -11.46 4.03 20.74
N ASP A 223 -12.72 3.63 20.63
CA ASP A 223 -13.86 4.50 20.28
C ASP A 223 -13.61 5.27 18.96
N CYS A 224 -13.20 4.55 17.94
CA CYS A 224 -12.77 5.09 16.65
C CYS A 224 -13.58 4.56 15.47
N ASP A 225 -13.44 5.25 14.34
CA ASP A 225 -13.85 4.82 13.01
C ASP A 225 -12.73 5.07 11.98
N TYR A 226 -13.02 4.80 10.70
CA TYR A 226 -12.04 5.00 9.62
C TYR A 226 -11.57 6.46 9.48
N ASN A 227 -12.40 7.45 9.85
CA ASN A 227 -12.00 8.86 9.82
C ASN A 227 -10.89 9.14 10.83
N ASP A 228 -10.94 8.47 12.00
CA ASP A 228 -9.91 8.63 13.02
C ASP A 228 -8.59 8.04 12.57
N LEU A 229 -8.60 6.91 11.85
CA LEU A 229 -7.41 6.36 11.18
C LEU A 229 -6.83 7.39 10.17
N CYS A 230 -7.67 7.98 9.33
CA CYS A 230 -7.25 9.04 8.39
C CYS A 230 -6.66 10.27 9.11
N LYS A 231 -7.22 10.67 10.27
CA LYS A 231 -6.68 11.78 11.07
C LYS A 231 -5.31 11.46 11.65
N VAL A 232 -5.08 10.21 12.09
CA VAL A 232 -3.75 9.75 12.55
C VAL A 232 -2.75 9.86 11.41
N TYR A 233 -3.07 9.34 10.22
CA TYR A 233 -2.18 9.45 9.05
C TYR A 233 -1.92 10.91 8.66
N ARG A 234 -2.95 11.75 8.64
CA ARG A 234 -2.80 13.19 8.36
C ARG A 234 -1.87 13.88 9.36
N ARG A 235 -1.98 13.55 10.65
CA ARG A 235 -1.05 14.07 11.69
C ARG A 235 0.36 13.61 11.41
N TYR A 236 0.59 12.33 11.13
CA TYR A 236 1.89 11.76 10.77
C TYR A 236 2.53 12.50 9.57
N VAL A 237 1.79 12.69 8.48
CA VAL A 237 2.29 13.40 7.28
C VAL A 237 2.63 14.87 7.59
N ARG A 238 1.85 15.51 8.49
CA ARG A 238 2.15 16.88 8.95
C ARG A 238 3.43 16.92 9.77
N GLU A 239 3.61 16.01 10.73
CA GLU A 239 4.82 15.90 11.57
C GLU A 239 6.09 15.64 10.75
N LYS A 240 5.96 14.86 9.67
CA LYS A 240 7.05 14.63 8.71
C LYS A 240 7.29 15.82 7.75
N GLY A 241 6.47 16.87 7.80
CA GLY A 241 6.60 18.04 6.94
C GLY A 241 6.15 17.82 5.48
N HIS A 242 5.46 16.72 5.21
CA HIS A 242 5.02 16.37 3.85
C HIS A 242 3.59 16.85 3.52
N LEU A 243 2.80 17.24 4.53
CA LEU A 243 1.46 17.75 4.28
C LEU A 243 1.50 19.07 3.51
N ARG A 244 0.83 19.10 2.38
CA ARG A 244 0.58 20.30 1.59
C ARG A 244 -0.92 20.37 1.30
N THR A 245 -1.57 21.37 1.84
CA THR A 245 -3.00 21.61 1.58
C THR A 245 -3.20 22.19 0.19
N LEU A 246 -4.41 22.05 -0.35
CA LEU A 246 -4.76 22.63 -1.63
C LEU A 246 -4.60 24.17 -1.61
N ALA A 247 -4.93 24.82 -0.49
CA ALA A 247 -4.74 26.26 -0.32
C ALA A 247 -3.25 26.66 -0.37
N GLU A 248 -2.35 25.91 0.26
CA GLU A 248 -0.90 26.16 0.18
C GLU A 248 -0.37 25.93 -1.24
N LYS A 249 -0.85 24.90 -1.94
CA LYS A 249 -0.49 24.68 -3.35
C LYS A 249 -0.98 25.82 -4.25
N ALA A 250 -2.22 26.28 -4.06
CA ALA A 250 -2.81 27.40 -4.80
C ALA A 250 -2.08 28.72 -4.54
N ALA A 251 -1.60 28.96 -3.31
CA ALA A 251 -0.81 30.13 -2.98
C ALA A 251 0.56 30.15 -3.70
N GLN A 252 1.14 28.97 -3.96
CA GLN A 252 2.41 28.83 -4.68
C GLN A 252 2.22 28.83 -6.21
N ASN A 253 1.13 28.23 -6.68
CA ASN A 253 0.77 28.17 -8.10
C ASN A 253 -0.71 28.50 -8.27
N PRO A 254 -1.06 29.74 -8.69
CA PRO A 254 -2.44 30.19 -8.86
C PRO A 254 -3.27 29.31 -9.81
N SER A 255 -2.65 28.64 -10.79
CA SER A 255 -3.34 27.73 -11.72
C SER A 255 -3.99 26.53 -11.04
N VAL A 256 -3.59 26.21 -9.78
CA VAL A 256 -4.29 25.19 -8.98
C VAL A 256 -5.76 25.58 -8.73
N ASN A 257 -6.06 26.90 -8.67
CA ASN A 257 -7.44 27.37 -8.51
C ASN A 257 -8.31 27.04 -9.74
N ASP A 258 -7.71 26.90 -10.90
CA ASP A 258 -8.43 26.54 -12.12
C ASP A 258 -9.00 25.12 -12.06
N LEU A 259 -8.39 24.25 -11.27
CA LEU A 259 -8.86 22.88 -11.03
C LEU A 259 -10.02 22.78 -10.02
N ILE A 260 -10.22 23.83 -9.20
CA ILE A 260 -11.28 23.83 -8.20
C ILE A 260 -12.65 23.90 -8.89
N GLY A 261 -13.49 22.89 -8.66
CA GLY A 261 -14.80 22.76 -9.28
C GLY A 261 -14.79 22.14 -10.67
N CYS A 262 -13.63 21.82 -11.25
CA CYS A 262 -13.58 21.05 -12.49
C CYS A 262 -14.21 19.66 -12.32
N LYS A 263 -14.90 19.20 -13.35
CA LYS A 263 -15.17 17.78 -13.57
C LYS A 263 -13.96 17.19 -14.26
N PHE A 264 -13.52 16.02 -13.78
CA PHE A 264 -12.38 15.32 -14.37
C PHE A 264 -12.90 14.25 -15.33
N MET A 265 -12.45 14.33 -16.57
CA MET A 265 -12.74 13.35 -17.61
C MET A 265 -11.43 12.71 -18.07
N HIS A 266 -11.38 11.39 -18.03
CA HIS A 266 -10.28 10.60 -18.58
C HIS A 266 -10.76 9.87 -19.82
N THR A 267 -10.05 10.04 -20.95
CA THR A 267 -10.42 9.43 -22.23
C THR A 267 -9.21 9.27 -23.13
N GLY A 268 -9.29 8.34 -24.09
CA GLY A 268 -8.20 8.03 -25.02
C GLY A 268 -8.50 8.41 -26.47
N ILE A 269 -7.45 8.59 -27.25
CA ILE A 269 -7.48 8.83 -28.69
C ILE A 269 -7.14 7.55 -29.46
N LYS A 270 -5.97 6.98 -29.23
CA LYS A 270 -5.46 5.80 -29.92
C LYS A 270 -4.90 4.78 -28.92
N THR A 271 -5.36 3.56 -29.07
CA THR A 271 -4.79 2.40 -28.37
C THR A 271 -4.36 1.37 -29.38
N VAL A 272 -3.16 0.83 -29.26
CA VAL A 272 -2.64 -0.28 -30.05
C VAL A 272 -2.04 -1.28 -29.07
N VAL A 273 -2.73 -2.40 -28.85
CA VAL A 273 -2.25 -3.47 -27.99
C VAL A 273 -1.31 -4.36 -28.81
N GLN A 274 -0.07 -4.45 -28.37
CA GLN A 274 0.95 -5.26 -29.05
C GLN A 274 0.69 -6.76 -28.81
N PRO A 275 1.01 -7.65 -29.77
CA PRO A 275 0.79 -9.09 -29.63
C PRO A 275 1.50 -9.73 -28.42
N GLU A 276 2.57 -9.12 -27.94
CA GLU A 276 3.37 -9.56 -26.79
C GLU A 276 2.75 -9.15 -25.45
N SER A 277 1.70 -8.30 -25.48
CA SER A 277 1.04 -7.81 -24.26
C SER A 277 0.08 -8.87 -23.71
N ASP A 278 0.04 -8.98 -22.37
CA ASP A 278 -0.93 -9.80 -21.66
C ASP A 278 -2.39 -9.36 -21.89
N PHE A 279 -2.59 -8.14 -22.39
CA PHE A 279 -3.90 -7.57 -22.73
C PHE A 279 -4.31 -7.81 -24.18
N TYR A 280 -3.46 -8.48 -24.99
CA TYR A 280 -3.77 -8.76 -26.37
C TYR A 280 -4.87 -9.83 -26.47
N ASP A 281 -5.94 -9.52 -27.22
CA ASP A 281 -7.02 -10.48 -27.50
C ASP A 281 -6.79 -11.16 -28.86
N PRO A 282 -6.21 -12.38 -28.89
CA PRO A 282 -5.96 -13.08 -30.14
C PRO A 282 -7.24 -13.62 -30.80
N ALA A 283 -8.31 -13.76 -30.04
CA ALA A 283 -9.60 -14.24 -30.56
C ALA A 283 -10.36 -13.14 -31.31
N ASN A 284 -10.09 -11.87 -30.99
CA ASN A 284 -10.72 -10.71 -31.60
C ASN A 284 -9.67 -9.65 -31.95
N PRO A 285 -8.85 -9.85 -32.97
CA PRO A 285 -7.73 -8.95 -33.30
C PRO A 285 -8.13 -7.49 -33.48
N ASP A 286 -9.30 -7.23 -34.02
CA ASP A 286 -9.81 -5.86 -34.24
C ASP A 286 -10.07 -5.09 -32.95
N LYS A 287 -10.25 -5.78 -31.82
CA LYS A 287 -10.43 -5.14 -30.52
C LYS A 287 -9.13 -4.61 -29.90
N ASN A 288 -8.00 -4.99 -30.47
CA ASN A 288 -6.67 -4.53 -29.99
C ASN A 288 -6.32 -3.13 -30.47
N ASN A 289 -7.07 -2.58 -31.43
CA ASN A 289 -6.79 -1.29 -32.02
C ASN A 289 -8.02 -0.39 -31.94
N HIS A 290 -7.89 0.73 -31.26
CA HIS A 290 -8.95 1.73 -31.16
C HIS A 290 -8.41 3.09 -31.58
N LEU A 291 -9.21 3.79 -32.41
CA LEU A 291 -8.96 5.16 -32.79
C LEU A 291 -10.25 5.98 -32.64
N THR A 292 -10.18 6.99 -31.80
CA THR A 292 -11.24 8.01 -31.68
C THR A 292 -10.65 9.34 -32.12
N PRO A 293 -11.08 9.92 -33.25
CA PRO A 293 -10.59 11.23 -33.71
C PRO A 293 -10.79 12.34 -32.68
N PHE A 294 -9.91 13.34 -32.67
CA PHE A 294 -10.03 14.50 -31.80
C PHE A 294 -11.38 15.23 -32.00
N SER A 295 -11.87 15.32 -33.22
CA SER A 295 -13.18 15.93 -33.54
C SER A 295 -14.36 15.23 -32.88
N VAL A 296 -14.29 13.89 -32.71
CA VAL A 296 -15.31 13.14 -31.99
C VAL A 296 -15.26 13.48 -30.49
N ARG A 297 -14.07 13.65 -29.92
CA ARG A 297 -13.92 14.07 -28.52
C ARG A 297 -14.41 15.51 -28.33
N THR A 298 -14.08 16.41 -29.26
CA THR A 298 -14.59 17.79 -29.26
C THR A 298 -16.13 17.80 -29.18
N GLU A 299 -16.79 16.98 -30.01
CA GLU A 299 -18.26 16.91 -30.00
C GLU A 299 -18.81 16.32 -28.69
N GLN A 300 -18.18 15.31 -28.14
CA GLN A 300 -18.57 14.76 -26.83
C GLN A 300 -18.44 15.81 -25.71
N ILE A 301 -17.38 16.63 -25.73
CA ILE A 301 -17.20 17.70 -24.76
C ILE A 301 -18.25 18.78 -24.91
N ARG A 302 -18.61 19.19 -26.16
CA ARG A 302 -19.71 20.11 -26.40
C ARG A 302 -21.02 19.60 -25.81
N GLN A 303 -21.34 18.31 -26.01
CA GLN A 303 -22.53 17.69 -25.41
C GLN A 303 -22.50 17.72 -23.90
N ILE A 304 -21.34 17.49 -23.26
CA ILE A 304 -21.18 17.57 -21.82
C ILE A 304 -21.37 19.02 -21.34
N HIS A 305 -20.84 19.98 -22.06
CA HIS A 305 -21.06 21.41 -21.79
C HIS A 305 -22.55 21.78 -21.87
N ASP A 306 -23.26 21.34 -22.94
CA ASP A 306 -24.69 21.60 -23.12
C ASP A 306 -25.56 20.98 -22.00
N LEU A 307 -25.04 19.95 -21.29
CA LEU A 307 -25.66 19.41 -20.09
C LEU A 307 -25.35 20.21 -18.81
N GLY A 308 -24.64 21.34 -18.92
CA GLY A 308 -24.36 22.28 -17.83
C GLY A 308 -23.04 22.05 -17.11
N VAL A 309 -22.07 21.40 -17.75
CA VAL A 309 -20.71 21.26 -17.22
C VAL A 309 -19.83 22.36 -17.80
N ASP A 310 -19.71 23.48 -17.08
CA ASP A 310 -18.96 24.67 -17.54
C ASP A 310 -17.45 24.58 -17.32
N LYS A 311 -16.99 23.62 -16.52
CA LYS A 311 -15.59 23.52 -16.11
C LYS A 311 -15.11 22.08 -16.14
N LEU A 312 -14.25 21.75 -17.09
CA LEU A 312 -13.74 20.40 -17.33
C LEU A 312 -12.20 20.39 -17.30
N TYR A 313 -11.63 19.39 -16.62
CA TYR A 313 -10.24 18.98 -16.78
C TYR A 313 -10.20 17.68 -17.59
N LEU A 314 -9.60 17.75 -18.77
CA LEU A 314 -9.47 16.59 -19.66
C LEU A 314 -8.09 15.94 -19.47
N HIS A 315 -8.07 14.69 -19.04
CA HIS A 315 -6.90 13.82 -19.12
C HIS A 315 -7.01 12.98 -20.39
N LEU A 316 -6.09 13.20 -21.32
CA LEU A 316 -6.14 12.63 -22.65
C LEU A 316 -5.02 11.61 -22.86
N ASP A 317 -5.39 10.33 -22.96
CA ASP A 317 -4.45 9.25 -23.24
C ASP A 317 -4.30 8.99 -24.73
N GLY A 318 -3.18 8.39 -25.11
CA GLY A 318 -2.95 7.92 -26.49
C GLY A 318 -3.08 9.01 -27.56
N TRP A 319 -2.89 10.27 -27.19
CA TRP A 319 -2.99 11.41 -28.11
C TRP A 319 -1.90 11.44 -29.17
N ALA A 320 -0.81 10.75 -28.92
CA ALA A 320 0.38 10.73 -29.77
C ALA A 320 0.28 9.68 -30.88
N GLN A 321 1.13 9.82 -31.92
CA GLN A 321 1.17 8.96 -33.08
C GLN A 321 1.32 7.46 -32.73
N PRO A 322 2.16 7.05 -31.74
CA PRO A 322 2.30 5.64 -31.38
C PRO A 322 1.08 5.03 -30.68
N GLY A 323 0.22 5.87 -30.07
CA GLY A 323 -0.89 5.43 -29.22
C GLY A 323 -0.50 5.28 -27.75
N TYR A 324 -1.45 4.81 -26.94
CA TYR A 324 -1.33 4.66 -25.50
C TYR A 324 -0.17 3.74 -25.12
N ASP A 325 0.71 4.25 -24.25
CA ASP A 325 1.87 3.57 -23.69
C ASP A 325 2.88 2.97 -24.69
N ASN A 326 2.80 3.35 -25.96
CA ASN A 326 3.75 2.89 -26.98
C ASN A 326 4.87 3.92 -27.20
N GLN A 327 6.09 3.42 -27.43
CA GLN A 327 7.28 4.19 -27.78
C GLN A 327 7.69 5.27 -26.77
N HIS A 328 7.59 5.00 -25.48
CA HIS A 328 8.15 5.88 -24.46
C HIS A 328 9.68 6.05 -24.63
N PRO A 329 10.22 7.29 -24.52
CA PRO A 329 9.53 8.57 -24.21
C PRO A 329 9.13 9.38 -25.46
N ASP A 330 9.19 8.82 -26.67
CA ASP A 330 8.96 9.52 -27.94
C ASP A 330 7.46 9.65 -28.28
N TYR A 331 6.79 10.61 -27.65
CA TYR A 331 5.35 10.82 -27.85
C TYR A 331 4.97 11.56 -29.12
N SER A 332 5.81 12.52 -29.55
CA SER A 332 5.49 13.36 -30.72
C SER A 332 5.61 12.64 -32.05
N PRO A 333 4.81 13.01 -33.04
CA PRO A 333 3.77 14.05 -33.08
C PRO A 333 2.42 13.56 -32.54
N ALA A 334 1.44 14.51 -32.47
CA ALA A 334 0.04 14.13 -32.25
C ALA A 334 -0.44 13.17 -33.36
N CYS A 335 -1.35 12.24 -33.01
CA CYS A 335 -1.83 11.21 -33.90
C CYS A 335 -2.46 11.78 -35.16
N LYS A 336 -1.81 11.56 -36.33
CA LYS A 336 -2.24 12.12 -37.63
C LYS A 336 -3.59 11.59 -38.05
N GLU A 337 -3.82 10.28 -37.85
CA GLU A 337 -5.09 9.62 -38.19
C GLU A 337 -6.27 10.14 -37.36
N ALA A 338 -5.99 10.71 -36.19
CA ALA A 338 -6.98 11.33 -35.31
C ALA A 338 -7.23 12.82 -35.63
N GLY A 339 -6.46 13.43 -36.53
CA GLY A 339 -6.54 14.86 -36.89
C GLY A 339 -5.27 15.67 -36.62
N GLY A 340 -4.22 15.01 -36.08
CA GLY A 340 -2.93 15.66 -35.85
C GLY A 340 -2.98 16.81 -34.84
N TRP A 341 -2.01 17.73 -34.94
CA TRP A 341 -1.93 18.89 -34.04
C TRP A 341 -3.10 19.86 -34.22
N GLU A 342 -3.68 19.95 -35.42
CA GLU A 342 -4.83 20.84 -35.70
C GLU A 342 -6.07 20.33 -34.96
N GLY A 343 -6.37 19.01 -35.05
CA GLY A 343 -7.49 18.42 -34.33
C GLY A 343 -7.31 18.47 -32.84
N MET A 344 -6.09 18.25 -32.33
CA MET A 344 -5.79 18.37 -30.91
C MET A 344 -5.96 19.80 -30.39
N LYS A 345 -5.58 20.81 -31.20
CA LYS A 345 -5.78 22.22 -30.86
C LYS A 345 -7.28 22.57 -30.80
N GLU A 346 -8.07 22.13 -31.80
CA GLU A 346 -9.52 22.34 -31.78
C GLU A 346 -10.20 21.73 -30.57
N LEU A 347 -9.69 20.57 -30.10
CA LEU A 347 -10.17 19.92 -28.87
C LEU A 347 -9.83 20.75 -27.63
N ALA A 348 -8.69 21.42 -27.60
CA ALA A 348 -8.23 22.22 -26.46
C ALA A 348 -8.91 23.61 -26.37
N ASP A 349 -9.25 24.20 -27.50
CA ASP A 349 -9.94 25.51 -27.63
C ASP A 349 -11.44 25.37 -27.28
#